data_2ee516468773834289710d73c3ecf8ae
#
_entry.id   2ee516468773834289710d73c3ecf8ae
#
_cell.length_a   1.000
_cell.length_b   1.000
_cell.length_c   1.000
_cell.angle_alpha   90.00
_cell.angle_beta   90.00
_cell.angle_gamma   90.00
#
_symmetry.space_group_name_H-M   'P 1'
#
loop_
_entity.id
_entity.type
_entity.pdbx_description
1 polymer ?
#
loop_
_entity_poly.entity_id
_entity_poly.type
_entity_poly.pdbx_seq_one_letter_code
_entity_poly.pdbx_strand_id
1 'polypeptide(L)'
;MEVMQQLELDLVVVSQLDHVQYLAAPRFAWWSAPLAALNSEGQLTLVAPNIAPDAAAADKVLTYEAQWMSTIRNEQRQASADVLLDALKGATGLQRVGVEFSSCPPYLTEGMDVDFVDIEPALFQLRRRKEQDELAMIRRAIAATRRMYELAREIVEPGVNELDVYGQLRAAAVLEVGEMLTGFGNDFQCCSPGGPPRDRKAQAGELYIFDLGPGYRGYFADNCRTIAVDDPSDEQMAAWEQIAAVFPHVERIVKPGQSAKELYAFVFEMLKSAPIGTFTHHLGHGMGLFPHEPPHLNSKWDECFEEGDVFTVEPGLYDERLKAGIRIEHNYLVTGDGVELLTDFPIGLN
;
A
#
# COMPACT_ATOMS: atom_id res chain seq x y z
N MET A 1 -18.17 -8.10 12.33
CA MET A 1 -19.29 -8.91 12.90
C MET A 1 -19.83 -9.93 11.88
N GLU A 2 -20.21 -9.55 10.64
CA GLU A 2 -20.72 -10.48 9.64
C GLU A 2 -19.77 -11.67 9.35
N VAL A 3 -18.48 -11.40 9.17
CA VAL A 3 -17.46 -12.44 8.98
C VAL A 3 -17.39 -13.39 10.19
N MET A 4 -17.48 -12.86 11.40
CA MET A 4 -17.47 -13.70 12.61
C MET A 4 -18.71 -14.63 12.63
N GLN A 5 -19.87 -14.13 12.25
CA GLN A 5 -21.09 -14.95 12.16
C GLN A 5 -20.98 -16.02 11.07
N GLN A 6 -20.47 -15.66 9.87
CA GLN A 6 -20.29 -16.59 8.74
C GLN A 6 -19.32 -17.72 9.04
N LEU A 7 -18.25 -17.43 9.79
CA LEU A 7 -17.22 -18.38 10.17
C LEU A 7 -17.45 -19.02 11.55
N GLU A 8 -18.56 -18.67 12.22
CA GLU A 8 -18.93 -19.14 13.57
C GLU A 8 -17.81 -18.88 14.61
N LEU A 9 -17.23 -17.65 14.61
CA LEU A 9 -16.14 -17.27 15.49
C LEU A 9 -16.65 -16.64 16.78
N ASP A 10 -16.12 -17.12 17.92
CA ASP A 10 -16.35 -16.56 19.25
C ASP A 10 -15.46 -15.35 19.52
N LEU A 11 -14.24 -15.37 18.94
CA LEU A 11 -13.22 -14.34 19.11
C LEU A 11 -12.44 -14.20 17.80
N VAL A 12 -12.00 -12.98 17.49
CA VAL A 12 -11.00 -12.68 16.46
C VAL A 12 -9.82 -12.03 17.15
N VAL A 13 -8.60 -12.49 16.90
CA VAL A 13 -7.36 -11.87 17.40
C VAL A 13 -6.45 -11.54 16.22
N VAL A 14 -6.07 -10.27 16.09
CA VAL A 14 -5.10 -9.82 15.08
C VAL A 14 -3.83 -9.31 15.73
N SER A 15 -2.71 -9.54 15.05
CA SER A 15 -1.35 -9.24 15.50
C SER A 15 -0.51 -8.46 14.49
N GLN A 16 -0.87 -8.46 13.21
CA GLN A 16 -0.23 -7.61 12.21
C GLN A 16 -0.55 -6.14 12.50
N LEU A 17 0.46 -5.28 12.46
CA LEU A 17 0.31 -3.85 12.77
C LEU A 17 -0.79 -3.18 11.95
N ASP A 18 -0.92 -3.57 10.68
CA ASP A 18 -1.91 -3.02 9.76
C ASP A 18 -3.33 -3.45 10.16
N HIS A 19 -3.53 -4.72 10.55
CA HIS A 19 -4.83 -5.20 11.01
C HIS A 19 -5.18 -4.71 12.42
N VAL A 20 -4.19 -4.56 13.31
CA VAL A 20 -4.41 -3.91 14.61
C VAL A 20 -4.83 -2.45 14.41
N GLN A 21 -4.19 -1.73 13.49
CA GLN A 21 -4.58 -0.37 13.12
C GLN A 21 -5.98 -0.34 12.51
N TYR A 22 -6.29 -1.24 11.60
CA TYR A 22 -7.59 -1.33 10.93
C TYR A 22 -8.74 -1.50 11.92
N LEU A 23 -8.55 -2.34 12.96
CA LEU A 23 -9.60 -2.59 13.96
C LEU A 23 -9.63 -1.55 15.09
N ALA A 24 -8.48 -1.06 15.54
CA ALA A 24 -8.35 -0.28 16.77
C ALA A 24 -7.93 1.18 16.57
N ALA A 25 -7.63 1.61 15.34
CA ALA A 25 -7.17 2.92 14.90
C ALA A 25 -5.70 3.27 15.18
N PRO A 26 -5.06 3.06 16.36
CA PRO A 26 -3.68 3.48 16.55
C PRO A 26 -2.68 2.70 15.70
N ARG A 27 -1.74 3.42 15.07
CA ARG A 27 -0.57 2.81 14.48
C ARG A 27 0.57 2.77 15.48
N PHE A 28 1.12 1.56 15.67
CA PHE A 28 2.22 1.34 16.57
C PHE A 28 3.56 1.28 15.83
N ALA A 29 4.67 1.46 16.56
CA ALA A 29 6.00 1.34 16.00
C ALA A 29 6.25 -0.10 15.51
N TRP A 30 7.00 -0.23 14.40
CA TRP A 30 7.29 -1.52 13.75
C TRP A 30 7.95 -2.56 14.67
N TRP A 31 8.63 -2.12 15.72
CA TRP A 31 9.32 -2.99 16.70
C TRP A 31 8.41 -3.45 17.85
N SER A 32 7.17 -2.97 17.93
CA SER A 32 6.22 -3.39 18.97
C SER A 32 5.32 -4.54 18.50
N ALA A 33 4.69 -5.24 19.43
CA ALA A 33 3.81 -6.38 19.17
C ALA A 33 2.43 -6.19 19.82
N PRO A 34 1.63 -5.19 19.40
CA PRO A 34 0.28 -5.02 19.88
C PRO A 34 -0.62 -6.17 19.41
N LEU A 35 -1.75 -6.37 20.11
CA LEU A 35 -2.82 -7.28 19.71
C LEU A 35 -4.16 -6.55 19.76
N ALA A 36 -5.07 -6.90 18.87
CA ALA A 36 -6.47 -6.49 18.99
C ALA A 36 -7.36 -7.74 18.97
N ALA A 37 -8.28 -7.82 19.93
CA ALA A 37 -9.18 -8.95 20.10
C ALA A 37 -10.64 -8.47 20.10
N LEU A 38 -11.43 -8.96 19.14
CA LEU A 38 -12.85 -8.63 18.96
C LEU A 38 -13.68 -9.87 19.32
N ASN A 39 -14.58 -9.76 20.30
CA ASN A 39 -15.47 -10.85 20.68
C ASN A 39 -16.79 -10.85 19.89
N SER A 40 -17.57 -11.92 20.02
CA SER A 40 -18.85 -12.09 19.32
C SER A 40 -19.94 -11.09 19.77
N GLU A 41 -19.75 -10.37 20.86
CA GLU A 41 -20.64 -9.29 21.33
C GLU A 41 -20.25 -7.92 20.72
N GLY A 42 -19.18 -7.87 19.93
CA GLY A 42 -18.68 -6.65 19.29
C GLY A 42 -17.78 -5.81 20.18
N GLN A 43 -17.32 -6.34 21.33
CA GLN A 43 -16.39 -5.64 22.21
C GLN A 43 -14.94 -5.84 21.73
N LEU A 44 -14.23 -4.73 21.56
CA LEU A 44 -12.84 -4.71 21.13
C LEU A 44 -11.90 -4.46 22.31
N THR A 45 -10.98 -5.39 22.53
CA THR A 45 -9.86 -5.24 23.48
C THR A 45 -8.57 -5.00 22.70
N LEU A 46 -7.87 -3.91 23.03
CA LEU A 46 -6.53 -3.60 22.51
C LEU A 46 -5.47 -3.89 23.56
N VAL A 47 -4.42 -4.63 23.22
CA VAL A 47 -3.21 -4.78 24.02
C VAL A 47 -2.11 -3.91 23.42
N ALA A 48 -1.84 -2.78 24.06
CA ALA A 48 -0.93 -1.74 23.58
C ALA A 48 0.45 -1.80 24.28
N PRO A 49 1.56 -1.37 23.62
CA PRO A 49 2.87 -1.31 24.24
C PRO A 49 2.94 -0.14 25.26
N ASN A 50 3.40 -0.41 26.46
CA ASN A 50 3.70 0.52 27.57
C ASN A 50 2.53 1.37 28.07
N ILE A 51 1.89 2.18 27.22
CA ILE A 51 0.84 3.13 27.59
C ILE A 51 -0.38 2.98 26.68
N ALA A 52 -1.55 3.25 27.22
CA ALA A 52 -2.76 3.30 26.43
C ALA A 52 -2.70 4.51 25.46
N PRO A 53 -2.96 4.31 24.16
CA PRO A 53 -3.04 5.43 23.21
C PRO A 53 -4.28 6.29 23.47
N ASP A 54 -4.16 7.62 23.26
CA ASP A 54 -5.24 8.57 23.53
C ASP A 54 -6.48 8.37 22.64
N ALA A 55 -6.29 7.81 21.44
CA ALA A 55 -7.34 7.67 20.42
C ALA A 55 -7.46 6.21 19.93
N ALA A 56 -7.75 5.29 20.85
CA ALA A 56 -8.07 3.91 20.47
C ALA A 56 -9.58 3.73 20.25
N ALA A 57 -9.96 3.09 19.15
CA ALA A 57 -11.33 2.65 18.89
C ALA A 57 -11.54 1.26 19.57
N ALA A 58 -11.30 1.17 20.88
CA ALA A 58 -11.40 -0.05 21.66
C ALA A 58 -12.19 0.18 22.95
N ASP A 59 -13.03 -0.81 23.31
CA ASP A 59 -13.81 -0.77 24.56
C ASP A 59 -12.94 -0.97 25.80
N LYS A 60 -11.86 -1.74 25.62
CA LYS A 60 -10.89 -2.01 26.67
C LYS A 60 -9.46 -1.89 26.13
N VAL A 61 -8.63 -1.14 26.84
CA VAL A 61 -7.19 -1.05 26.53
C VAL A 61 -6.40 -1.66 27.69
N LEU A 62 -5.59 -2.64 27.37
CA LEU A 62 -4.60 -3.27 28.25
C LEU A 62 -3.21 -2.88 27.78
N THR A 63 -2.21 -2.94 28.65
CA THR A 63 -0.84 -2.62 28.29
C THR A 63 0.11 -3.76 28.71
N TYR A 64 1.13 -3.97 27.87
CA TYR A 64 2.27 -4.80 28.22
C TYR A 64 3.55 -3.96 28.28
N GLU A 65 4.53 -4.36 29.07
CA GLU A 65 5.82 -3.68 29.09
C GLU A 65 6.63 -4.03 27.85
N ALA A 66 6.62 -3.13 26.85
CA ALA A 66 7.38 -3.27 25.62
C ALA A 66 8.82 -2.78 25.76
N GLN A 67 9.05 -1.84 26.67
CA GLN A 67 10.38 -1.32 27.01
C GLN A 67 10.42 -0.83 28.47
N TRP A 68 11.60 -0.93 29.06
CA TRP A 68 11.88 -0.40 30.38
C TRP A 68 13.14 0.49 30.31
N MET A 69 13.03 1.70 30.82
CA MET A 69 14.11 2.70 30.77
C MET A 69 14.75 2.82 29.38
N SER A 70 13.91 2.93 28.33
CA SER A 70 14.29 2.99 26.91
C SER A 70 14.93 1.71 26.34
N THR A 71 15.06 0.65 27.10
CA THR A 71 15.49 -0.65 26.59
C THR A 71 14.30 -1.44 26.06
N ILE A 72 14.29 -1.70 24.77
CA ILE A 72 13.25 -2.51 24.10
C ILE A 72 13.46 -3.98 24.47
N ARG A 73 12.42 -4.65 24.98
CA ARG A 73 12.48 -6.08 25.26
C ARG A 73 12.34 -6.91 23.99
N ASN A 74 13.00 -8.07 23.95
CA ASN A 74 13.02 -8.92 22.75
C ASN A 74 11.75 -9.78 22.61
N GLU A 75 11.20 -10.26 23.73
CA GLU A 75 10.05 -11.19 23.80
C GLU A 75 8.69 -10.46 23.85
N GLN A 76 8.52 -9.38 23.09
CA GLN A 76 7.30 -8.59 23.12
C GLN A 76 6.05 -9.36 22.72
N ARG A 77 6.16 -10.27 21.73
CA ARG A 77 5.05 -11.11 21.28
C ARG A 77 4.55 -12.04 22.39
N GLN A 78 5.46 -12.58 23.22
CA GLN A 78 5.07 -13.35 24.40
C GLN A 78 4.39 -12.45 25.43
N ALA A 79 5.01 -11.32 25.77
CA ALA A 79 4.46 -10.41 26.78
C ALA A 79 3.07 -9.86 26.42
N SER A 80 2.83 -9.53 25.17
CA SER A 80 1.49 -9.09 24.72
C SER A 80 0.48 -10.25 24.73
N ALA A 81 0.90 -11.46 24.33
CA ALA A 81 0.06 -12.65 24.38
C ALA A 81 -0.33 -13.00 25.80
N ASP A 82 0.61 -12.99 26.76
CA ASP A 82 0.36 -13.26 28.17
C ASP A 82 -0.70 -12.31 28.75
N VAL A 83 -0.62 -11.02 28.43
CA VAL A 83 -1.62 -10.01 28.86
C VAL A 83 -3.00 -10.30 28.28
N LEU A 84 -3.09 -10.68 26.99
CA LEU A 84 -4.37 -11.04 26.39
C LEU A 84 -4.93 -12.32 26.99
N LEU A 85 -4.12 -13.36 27.11
CA LEU A 85 -4.52 -14.65 27.71
C LEU A 85 -5.01 -14.46 29.16
N ASP A 86 -4.33 -13.63 29.94
CA ASP A 86 -4.78 -13.29 31.30
C ASP A 86 -6.15 -12.60 31.31
N ALA A 87 -6.39 -11.72 30.35
CA ALA A 87 -7.68 -11.04 30.22
C ALA A 87 -8.81 -11.98 29.77
N LEU A 88 -8.48 -13.04 29.04
CA LEU A 88 -9.42 -14.07 28.58
C LEU A 88 -9.63 -15.19 29.64
N LYS A 89 -8.86 -15.22 30.72
CA LYS A 89 -9.10 -16.16 31.84
C LYS A 89 -10.50 -15.93 32.41
N GLY A 90 -11.34 -16.93 32.31
CA GLY A 90 -12.75 -16.86 32.75
C GLY A 90 -13.75 -16.57 31.65
N ALA A 91 -13.31 -16.27 30.42
CA ALA A 91 -14.20 -16.32 29.26
C ALA A 91 -14.64 -17.77 29.05
N THR A 92 -15.94 -18.01 29.15
CA THR A 92 -16.52 -19.35 28.96
C THR A 92 -17.06 -19.49 27.55
N GLY A 93 -16.90 -20.66 26.95
CA GLY A 93 -17.51 -20.98 25.65
C GLY A 93 -16.68 -20.57 24.43
N LEU A 94 -15.43 -20.18 24.59
CA LEU A 94 -14.53 -20.00 23.45
C LEU A 94 -14.23 -21.37 22.84
N GLN A 95 -14.63 -21.58 21.60
CA GLN A 95 -14.40 -22.81 20.84
C GLN A 95 -13.70 -22.54 19.52
N ARG A 96 -14.02 -21.41 18.83
CA ARG A 96 -13.45 -21.06 17.53
C ARG A 96 -12.91 -19.64 17.55
N VAL A 97 -11.60 -19.52 17.28
CA VAL A 97 -10.88 -18.23 17.31
C VAL A 97 -10.28 -17.95 15.93
N GLY A 98 -10.69 -16.84 15.36
CA GLY A 98 -10.12 -16.33 14.12
C GLY A 98 -8.77 -15.66 14.39
N VAL A 99 -7.73 -16.05 13.66
CA VAL A 99 -6.39 -15.47 13.74
C VAL A 99 -5.75 -15.34 12.36
N GLU A 100 -4.72 -14.54 12.27
CA GLU A 100 -3.88 -14.43 11.07
C GLU A 100 -2.87 -15.59 11.06
N PHE A 101 -3.06 -16.59 10.20
CA PHE A 101 -2.17 -17.75 10.18
C PHE A 101 -0.72 -17.40 9.82
N SER A 102 -0.50 -16.31 9.04
CA SER A 102 0.85 -15.88 8.68
C SER A 102 1.61 -15.18 9.81
N SER A 103 0.93 -14.67 10.85
CA SER A 103 1.54 -13.82 11.87
C SER A 103 1.13 -14.08 13.32
N CYS A 104 0.12 -14.92 13.56
CA CYS A 104 -0.34 -15.24 14.91
C CYS A 104 0.81 -15.74 15.79
N PRO A 105 1.06 -15.10 16.95
CA PRO A 105 2.10 -15.57 17.84
C PRO A 105 1.81 -16.98 18.38
N PRO A 106 2.75 -17.93 18.31
CA PRO A 106 2.56 -19.28 18.86
C PRO A 106 2.17 -19.29 20.35
N TYR A 107 2.59 -18.30 21.09
CA TYR A 107 2.22 -18.12 22.52
C TYR A 107 0.70 -18.01 22.74
N LEU A 108 -0.05 -17.45 21.77
CA LEU A 108 -1.51 -17.43 21.80
C LEU A 108 -2.10 -18.81 21.53
N THR A 109 -1.61 -19.48 20.48
CA THR A 109 -2.14 -20.78 20.08
C THR A 109 -1.81 -21.88 21.08
N GLU A 110 -0.64 -21.82 21.72
CA GLU A 110 -0.27 -22.74 22.80
C GLU A 110 -1.05 -22.45 24.11
N GLY A 111 -1.49 -21.23 24.32
CA GLY A 111 -2.21 -20.78 25.51
C GLY A 111 -3.73 -21.02 25.47
N MET A 112 -4.29 -21.51 24.36
CA MET A 112 -5.73 -21.69 24.17
C MET A 112 -6.02 -23.08 23.60
N ASP A 113 -6.99 -23.78 24.20
CA ASP A 113 -7.50 -25.09 23.72
C ASP A 113 -8.78 -24.84 22.91
N VAL A 114 -8.63 -24.38 21.63
CA VAL A 114 -9.70 -23.97 20.73
C VAL A 114 -9.36 -24.30 19.29
N ASP A 115 -10.37 -24.30 18.41
CA ASP A 115 -10.15 -24.37 16.96
C ASP A 115 -9.71 -23.00 16.41
N PHE A 116 -8.55 -22.94 15.77
CA PHE A 116 -8.08 -21.74 15.08
C PHE A 116 -8.53 -21.73 13.62
N VAL A 117 -9.01 -20.58 13.18
CA VAL A 117 -9.49 -20.33 11.81
C VAL A 117 -8.70 -19.18 11.21
N ASP A 118 -8.21 -19.36 9.97
CA ASP A 118 -7.55 -18.28 9.23
C ASP A 118 -8.56 -17.22 8.79
N ILE A 119 -8.34 -15.96 9.21
CA ILE A 119 -9.17 -14.81 8.85
C ILE A 119 -8.50 -13.83 7.89
N GLU A 120 -7.25 -14.07 7.47
CA GLU A 120 -6.54 -13.14 6.58
C GLU A 120 -7.30 -12.92 5.26
N PRO A 121 -7.84 -13.96 4.58
CA PRO A 121 -8.61 -13.73 3.36
C PRO A 121 -9.82 -12.81 3.56
N ALA A 122 -10.50 -12.94 4.70
CA ALA A 122 -11.65 -12.11 5.03
C ALA A 122 -11.24 -10.66 5.38
N LEU A 123 -10.11 -10.48 6.08
CA LEU A 123 -9.57 -9.15 6.37
C LEU A 123 -9.14 -8.43 5.09
N PHE A 124 -8.48 -9.11 4.16
CA PHE A 124 -8.13 -8.52 2.87
C PHE A 124 -9.38 -8.10 2.09
N GLN A 125 -10.43 -8.90 2.11
CA GLN A 125 -11.69 -8.55 1.46
C GLN A 125 -12.37 -7.35 2.12
N LEU A 126 -12.39 -7.26 3.46
CA LEU A 126 -12.95 -6.11 4.18
C LEU A 126 -12.19 -4.81 3.89
N ARG A 127 -10.86 -4.87 3.77
CA ARG A 127 -9.99 -3.71 3.51
C ARG A 127 -10.10 -3.18 2.07
N ARG A 128 -10.70 -3.92 1.15
CA ARG A 128 -10.92 -3.44 -0.23
C ARG A 128 -11.80 -2.20 -0.25
N ARG A 129 -12.91 -2.21 0.47
CA ARG A 129 -13.81 -1.07 0.56
C ARG A 129 -13.27 -0.04 1.56
N LYS A 130 -12.72 1.04 1.03
CA LYS A 130 -12.16 2.12 1.86
C LYS A 130 -13.27 2.99 2.42
N GLU A 131 -13.23 3.21 3.73
CA GLU A 131 -14.09 4.17 4.41
C GLU A 131 -13.53 5.61 4.22
N GLN A 132 -14.31 6.62 4.59
CA GLN A 132 -13.96 8.03 4.33
C GLN A 132 -12.69 8.49 5.06
N ASP A 133 -12.44 7.98 6.26
CA ASP A 133 -11.23 8.26 7.03
C ASP A 133 -9.98 7.60 6.39
N GLU A 134 -10.10 6.39 5.87
CA GLU A 134 -9.04 5.71 5.10
C GLU A 134 -8.71 6.50 3.81
N LEU A 135 -9.75 6.91 3.07
CA LEU A 135 -9.57 7.75 1.88
C LEU A 135 -8.91 9.09 2.22
N ALA A 136 -9.21 9.68 3.37
CA ALA A 136 -8.53 10.90 3.82
C ALA A 136 -7.02 10.69 4.04
N MET A 137 -6.61 9.54 4.60
CA MET A 137 -5.20 9.20 4.77
C MET A 137 -4.50 8.94 3.43
N ILE A 138 -5.14 8.20 2.52
CA ILE A 138 -4.63 7.94 1.15
C ILE A 138 -4.47 9.28 0.41
N ARG A 139 -5.46 10.18 0.44
CA ARG A 139 -5.37 11.50 -0.21
C ARG A 139 -4.26 12.36 0.38
N ARG A 140 -3.95 12.20 1.68
CA ARG A 140 -2.81 12.89 2.31
C ARG A 140 -1.47 12.34 1.81
N ALA A 141 -1.35 11.02 1.64
CA ALA A 141 -0.18 10.40 1.01
C ALA A 141 -0.02 10.84 -0.46
N ILE A 142 -1.11 10.90 -1.22
CA ILE A 142 -1.12 11.41 -2.60
C ILE A 142 -0.68 12.88 -2.68
N ALA A 143 -1.05 13.72 -1.72
CA ALA A 143 -0.58 15.12 -1.67
C ALA A 143 0.95 15.19 -1.50
N ALA A 144 1.53 14.31 -0.65
CA ALA A 144 2.98 14.20 -0.53
C ALA A 144 3.63 13.76 -1.86
N THR A 145 3.04 12.79 -2.56
CA THR A 145 3.52 12.33 -3.87
C THR A 145 3.50 13.47 -4.90
N ARG A 146 2.43 14.26 -4.94
CA ARG A 146 2.34 15.45 -5.80
C ARG A 146 3.51 16.40 -5.53
N ARG A 147 3.78 16.72 -4.25
CA ARG A 147 4.87 17.62 -3.86
C ARG A 147 6.24 17.08 -4.26
N MET A 148 6.42 15.74 -4.17
CA MET A 148 7.66 15.10 -4.64
C MET A 148 7.84 15.27 -6.15
N TYR A 149 6.80 15.08 -6.97
CA TYR A 149 6.91 15.25 -8.43
C TYR A 149 7.12 16.71 -8.85
N GLU A 150 6.48 17.66 -8.19
CA GLU A 150 6.74 19.08 -8.42
C GLU A 150 8.22 19.39 -8.21
N LEU A 151 8.80 18.94 -7.09
CA LEU A 151 10.22 19.11 -6.83
C LEU A 151 11.10 18.33 -7.82
N ALA A 152 10.74 17.07 -8.15
CA ALA A 152 11.51 16.27 -9.10
C ALA A 152 11.68 16.99 -10.45
N ARG A 153 10.61 17.62 -10.96
CA ARG A 153 10.65 18.41 -12.20
C ARG A 153 11.51 19.66 -12.12
N GLU A 154 11.72 20.22 -10.92
CA GLU A 154 12.58 21.38 -10.68
C GLU A 154 14.07 20.99 -10.62
N ILE A 155 14.39 19.78 -10.10
CA ILE A 155 15.78 19.41 -9.77
C ILE A 155 16.40 18.37 -10.70
N VAL A 156 15.60 17.68 -11.53
CA VAL A 156 16.13 16.69 -12.49
C VAL A 156 16.77 17.42 -13.66
N GLU A 157 18.10 17.38 -13.70
CA GLU A 157 18.92 17.96 -14.76
C GLU A 157 20.16 17.09 -15.01
N PRO A 158 20.85 17.25 -16.14
CA PRO A 158 22.12 16.56 -16.39
C PRO A 158 23.15 16.85 -15.29
N GLY A 159 23.69 15.77 -14.70
CA GLY A 159 24.69 15.85 -13.63
C GLY A 159 24.12 15.75 -12.21
N VAL A 160 22.80 15.75 -12.00
CA VAL A 160 22.22 15.52 -10.68
C VAL A 160 22.51 14.10 -10.20
N ASN A 161 22.82 13.92 -8.91
CA ASN A 161 23.08 12.62 -8.31
C ASN A 161 21.77 11.98 -7.81
N GLU A 162 21.55 10.68 -8.08
CA GLU A 162 20.33 9.95 -7.67
C GLU A 162 20.10 9.99 -6.15
N LEU A 163 21.17 9.90 -5.33
CA LEU A 163 21.08 10.00 -3.86
C LEU A 163 20.66 11.40 -3.39
N ASP A 164 21.13 12.44 -4.08
CA ASP A 164 20.75 13.82 -3.75
C ASP A 164 19.27 14.06 -4.07
N VAL A 165 18.81 13.57 -5.22
CA VAL A 165 17.37 13.62 -5.62
C VAL A 165 16.52 12.89 -4.57
N TYR A 166 16.88 11.64 -4.24
CA TYR A 166 16.18 10.85 -3.23
C TYR A 166 16.05 11.58 -1.89
N GLY A 167 17.16 12.15 -1.41
CA GLY A 167 17.20 12.89 -0.14
C GLY A 167 16.26 14.10 -0.15
N GLN A 168 16.27 14.88 -1.24
CA GLN A 168 15.42 16.06 -1.39
C GLN A 168 13.92 15.68 -1.50
N LEU A 169 13.58 14.67 -2.29
CA LEU A 169 12.20 14.20 -2.42
C LEU A 169 11.65 13.68 -1.10
N ARG A 170 12.48 12.95 -0.33
CA ARG A 170 12.08 12.49 1.01
C ARG A 170 11.82 13.65 1.96
N ALA A 171 12.67 14.65 1.95
CA ALA A 171 12.48 15.85 2.77
C ALA A 171 11.19 16.60 2.39
N ALA A 172 10.92 16.75 1.09
CA ALA A 172 9.71 17.38 0.60
C ALA A 172 8.44 16.64 1.06
N ALA A 173 8.42 15.31 0.97
CA ALA A 173 7.28 14.51 1.43
C ALA A 173 7.05 14.63 2.94
N VAL A 174 8.11 14.56 3.75
CA VAL A 174 8.01 14.73 5.23
C VAL A 174 7.49 16.10 5.59
N LEU A 175 7.97 17.16 4.93
CA LEU A 175 7.49 18.53 5.17
C LEU A 175 6.03 18.72 4.76
N GLU A 176 5.59 18.08 3.68
CA GLU A 176 4.20 18.13 3.21
C GLU A 176 3.24 17.49 4.21
N VAL A 177 3.55 16.30 4.72
CA VAL A 177 2.66 15.61 5.67
C VAL A 177 2.83 16.11 7.12
N GLY A 178 3.97 16.72 7.45
CA GLY A 178 4.24 17.26 8.79
C GLY A 178 4.63 16.19 9.83
N GLU A 179 4.89 14.95 9.42
CA GLU A 179 5.31 13.86 10.30
C GLU A 179 6.18 12.84 9.56
N MET A 180 6.70 11.83 10.26
CA MET A 180 7.47 10.76 9.64
C MET A 180 6.61 9.89 8.75
N LEU A 181 7.14 9.56 7.56
CA LEU A 181 6.49 8.62 6.63
C LEU A 181 6.60 7.18 7.14
N THR A 182 5.60 6.37 6.83
CA THR A 182 5.60 4.93 7.09
C THR A 182 6.03 4.09 5.89
N GLY A 183 6.18 4.70 4.72
CA GLY A 183 6.71 4.15 3.47
C GLY A 183 7.23 5.28 2.59
N PHE A 184 7.96 4.95 1.49
CA PHE A 184 8.53 6.02 0.65
C PHE A 184 8.59 5.72 -0.85
N GLY A 185 8.28 4.51 -1.32
CA GLY A 185 8.39 4.07 -2.71
C GLY A 185 9.66 3.27 -3.00
N ASN A 186 9.77 2.77 -4.21
CA ASN A 186 10.73 1.73 -4.59
C ASN A 186 11.76 2.19 -5.61
N ASP A 187 11.40 3.04 -6.60
CA ASP A 187 12.22 3.32 -7.75
C ASP A 187 12.69 4.77 -7.79
N PHE A 188 14.02 4.92 -7.81
CA PHE A 188 14.72 6.20 -7.82
C PHE A 188 15.95 6.13 -8.73
N GLN A 189 15.87 5.40 -9.85
CA GLN A 189 17.00 5.24 -10.75
C GLN A 189 16.78 5.90 -12.10
N CYS A 190 17.80 6.57 -12.58
CA CYS A 190 17.92 7.09 -13.93
C CYS A 190 18.56 6.04 -14.85
N CYS A 191 18.13 5.95 -16.10
CA CYS A 191 18.62 4.97 -17.07
C CYS A 191 18.55 3.51 -16.53
N SER A 192 17.41 3.17 -15.92
CA SER A 192 17.12 1.86 -15.36
C SER A 192 15.59 1.68 -15.27
N PRO A 193 15.04 0.47 -15.46
CA PRO A 193 13.61 0.23 -15.34
C PRO A 193 13.07 0.40 -13.90
N GLY A 194 13.95 0.51 -12.90
CA GLY A 194 13.61 0.71 -11.49
C GLY A 194 14.75 0.37 -10.55
N GLY A 195 14.55 0.59 -9.26
CA GLY A 195 15.46 0.24 -8.17
C GLY A 195 15.83 1.41 -7.24
N PRO A 196 16.50 1.11 -6.11
CA PRO A 196 16.90 2.12 -5.13
C PRO A 196 17.95 3.09 -5.71
N PRO A 197 18.04 4.32 -5.19
CA PRO A 197 18.97 5.33 -5.70
C PRO A 197 20.44 4.88 -5.57
N ARG A 198 21.23 5.23 -6.56
CA ARG A 198 22.67 4.92 -6.62
C ARG A 198 23.51 6.19 -6.48
N ASP A 199 24.79 6.05 -6.10
CA ASP A 199 25.77 7.13 -6.27
C ASP A 199 26.16 7.25 -7.75
N ARG A 200 25.22 7.83 -8.54
CA ARG A 200 25.30 7.97 -9.98
C ARG A 200 24.72 9.31 -10.42
N LYS A 201 25.36 9.96 -11.37
CA LYS A 201 24.88 11.20 -11.99
C LYS A 201 24.06 10.91 -13.23
N ALA A 202 22.89 11.52 -13.32
CA ALA A 202 22.02 11.49 -14.50
C ALA A 202 22.70 12.17 -15.69
N GLN A 203 22.43 11.68 -16.91
CA GLN A 203 23.00 12.20 -18.15
C GLN A 203 21.88 12.70 -19.08
N ALA A 204 22.19 13.70 -19.89
CA ALA A 204 21.26 14.22 -20.89
C ALA A 204 20.72 13.10 -21.81
N GLY A 205 19.43 13.13 -22.11
CA GLY A 205 18.73 12.15 -22.93
C GLY A 205 18.36 10.86 -22.22
N GLU A 206 18.68 10.69 -20.93
CA GLU A 206 18.21 9.58 -20.11
C GLU A 206 16.78 9.84 -19.59
N LEU A 207 16.11 8.76 -19.20
CA LEU A 207 14.85 8.81 -18.49
C LEU A 207 15.04 8.44 -17.03
N TYR A 208 14.39 9.17 -16.14
CA TYR A 208 14.38 8.93 -14.71
C TYR A 208 13.00 8.39 -14.32
N ILE A 209 12.93 7.13 -13.91
CA ILE A 209 11.70 6.53 -13.40
C ILE A 209 11.64 6.75 -11.90
N PHE A 210 10.58 7.41 -11.47
CA PHE A 210 10.23 7.60 -10.07
C PHE A 210 8.96 6.82 -9.76
N ASP A 211 9.09 5.81 -8.93
CA ASP A 211 7.96 5.10 -8.34
C ASP A 211 7.88 5.47 -6.87
N LEU A 212 7.01 6.46 -6.61
CA LEU A 212 6.93 7.18 -5.35
C LEU A 212 5.71 6.72 -4.55
N GLY A 213 5.96 5.94 -3.50
CA GLY A 213 4.92 5.38 -2.63
C GLY A 213 5.04 5.88 -1.18
N PRO A 214 4.90 7.20 -0.88
CA PRO A 214 4.91 7.64 0.51
C PRO A 214 3.72 7.05 1.25
N GLY A 215 4.00 6.49 2.45
CA GLY A 215 2.99 6.03 3.37
C GLY A 215 2.70 7.09 4.44
N TYR A 216 1.45 7.51 4.58
CA TYR A 216 0.99 8.38 5.65
C TYR A 216 0.16 7.60 6.65
N ARG A 217 0.66 7.47 7.88
CA ARG A 217 0.00 6.70 8.97
C ARG A 217 -0.43 5.30 8.54
N GLY A 218 0.41 4.62 7.76
CA GLY A 218 0.17 3.25 7.27
C GLY A 218 -0.55 3.17 5.93
N TYR A 219 -1.21 4.21 5.47
CA TYR A 219 -1.88 4.24 4.16
C TYR A 219 -0.93 4.74 3.09
N PHE A 220 -0.86 4.01 1.99
CA PHE A 220 0.06 4.26 0.90
C PHE A 220 -0.57 5.09 -0.22
N ALA A 221 0.28 5.87 -0.92
CA ALA A 221 0.06 6.32 -2.27
C ALA A 221 1.11 5.65 -3.13
N ASP A 222 0.70 4.88 -4.11
CA ASP A 222 1.61 4.24 -5.06
C ASP A 222 1.46 4.89 -6.41
N ASN A 223 2.53 5.51 -6.91
CA ASN A 223 2.41 6.31 -8.12
C ASN A 223 3.73 6.44 -8.84
N CYS A 224 3.74 6.18 -10.15
CA CYS A 224 4.92 6.30 -10.98
C CYS A 224 4.82 7.41 -12.02
N ARG A 225 5.91 8.14 -12.18
CA ARG A 225 6.16 9.08 -13.29
C ARG A 225 7.55 8.85 -13.84
N THR A 226 7.66 9.03 -15.14
CA THR A 226 8.97 9.12 -15.80
C THR A 226 9.24 10.57 -16.17
N ILE A 227 10.44 11.06 -15.87
CA ILE A 227 10.91 12.41 -16.18
C ILE A 227 12.14 12.30 -17.08
N ALA A 228 12.16 13.05 -18.18
CA ALA A 228 13.31 13.12 -19.06
C ALA A 228 14.40 13.98 -18.41
N VAL A 229 15.66 13.52 -18.51
CA VAL A 229 16.84 14.30 -18.17
C VAL A 229 17.22 15.10 -19.41
N ASP A 230 16.81 16.40 -19.46
CA ASP A 230 16.83 17.23 -20.65
C ASP A 230 15.70 16.87 -21.65
N ASP A 231 15.78 17.28 -22.91
CA ASP A 231 14.74 17.06 -23.89
C ASP A 231 14.56 15.55 -24.23
N PRO A 232 13.32 15.04 -24.22
CA PRO A 232 13.07 13.65 -24.60
C PRO A 232 13.22 13.46 -26.12
N SER A 233 13.69 12.28 -26.54
CA SER A 233 13.78 11.90 -27.94
C SER A 233 12.40 11.61 -28.55
N ASP A 234 12.31 11.62 -29.90
CA ASP A 234 11.09 11.24 -30.63
C ASP A 234 10.63 9.81 -30.29
N GLU A 235 11.56 8.87 -30.09
CA GLU A 235 11.26 7.50 -29.69
C GLU A 235 10.66 7.44 -28.26
N GLN A 236 11.19 8.24 -27.33
CA GLN A 236 10.67 8.36 -25.96
C GLN A 236 9.27 9.00 -25.97
N MET A 237 9.05 10.04 -26.78
CA MET A 237 7.73 10.64 -26.92
C MET A 237 6.72 9.68 -27.56
N ALA A 238 7.09 8.92 -28.58
CA ALA A 238 6.23 7.92 -29.20
C ALA A 238 5.81 6.81 -28.21
N ALA A 239 6.73 6.34 -27.36
CA ALA A 239 6.42 5.36 -26.31
C ALA A 239 5.51 5.96 -25.23
N TRP A 240 5.76 7.20 -24.82
CA TRP A 240 4.91 7.93 -23.88
C TRP A 240 3.47 8.06 -24.37
N GLU A 241 3.27 8.42 -25.66
CA GLU A 241 1.94 8.55 -26.28
C GLU A 241 1.16 7.22 -26.21
N GLN A 242 1.82 6.07 -26.45
CA GLN A 242 1.19 4.75 -26.34
C GLN A 242 0.73 4.44 -24.91
N ILE A 243 1.55 4.79 -23.91
CA ILE A 243 1.22 4.60 -22.49
C ILE A 243 0.08 5.55 -22.08
N ALA A 244 0.17 6.82 -22.42
CA ALA A 244 -0.83 7.83 -22.08
C ALA A 244 -2.22 7.50 -22.67
N ALA A 245 -2.26 6.86 -23.85
CA ALA A 245 -3.49 6.41 -24.48
C ALA A 245 -4.24 5.30 -23.70
N VAL A 246 -3.60 4.63 -22.74
CA VAL A 246 -4.23 3.59 -21.91
C VAL A 246 -5.29 4.18 -20.98
N PHE A 247 -5.01 5.30 -20.33
CA PHE A 247 -5.82 5.84 -19.23
C PHE A 247 -7.28 6.17 -19.60
N PRO A 248 -7.58 6.82 -20.74
CA PRO A 248 -8.97 7.03 -21.17
C PRO A 248 -9.75 5.73 -21.39
N HIS A 249 -9.08 4.63 -21.73
CA HIS A 249 -9.72 3.32 -21.84
C HIS A 249 -10.05 2.74 -20.48
N VAL A 250 -9.13 2.85 -19.50
CA VAL A 250 -9.34 2.42 -18.10
C VAL A 250 -10.56 3.14 -17.53
N GLU A 251 -10.61 4.47 -17.62
CA GLU A 251 -11.69 5.30 -17.09
C GLU A 251 -13.06 4.97 -17.71
N ARG A 252 -13.09 4.52 -18.96
CA ARG A 252 -14.31 4.09 -19.64
C ARG A 252 -14.74 2.68 -19.27
N ILE A 253 -13.80 1.76 -19.04
CA ILE A 253 -14.05 0.32 -18.87
C ILE A 253 -14.36 -0.01 -17.41
N VAL A 254 -13.60 0.56 -16.46
CA VAL A 254 -13.65 0.14 -15.06
C VAL A 254 -14.93 0.64 -14.39
N LYS A 255 -15.63 -0.31 -13.80
CA LYS A 255 -16.80 -0.12 -12.93
C LYS A 255 -16.98 -1.37 -12.07
N PRO A 256 -17.81 -1.34 -11.02
CA PRO A 256 -18.08 -2.51 -10.20
C PRO A 256 -18.51 -3.72 -11.05
N GLY A 257 -17.93 -4.88 -10.73
CA GLY A 257 -18.19 -6.16 -11.44
C GLY A 257 -17.33 -6.41 -12.68
N GLN A 258 -16.57 -5.43 -13.19
CA GLN A 258 -15.62 -5.63 -14.30
C GLN A 258 -14.42 -6.45 -13.82
N SER A 259 -13.95 -7.41 -14.66
CA SER A 259 -12.77 -8.22 -14.37
C SER A 259 -11.47 -7.42 -14.51
N ALA A 260 -10.64 -7.46 -13.47
CA ALA A 260 -9.29 -6.88 -13.47
C ALA A 260 -8.35 -7.61 -14.45
N LYS A 261 -8.53 -8.94 -14.59
CA LYS A 261 -7.80 -9.76 -15.55
C LYS A 261 -8.13 -9.43 -17.01
N GLU A 262 -9.41 -9.16 -17.32
CA GLU A 262 -9.80 -8.74 -18.66
C GLU A 262 -9.26 -7.34 -19.00
N LEU A 263 -9.25 -6.41 -18.04
CA LEU A 263 -8.62 -5.11 -18.20
C LEU A 263 -7.12 -5.25 -18.49
N TYR A 264 -6.40 -6.09 -17.71
CA TYR A 264 -5.00 -6.40 -17.99
C TYR A 264 -4.80 -6.91 -19.41
N ALA A 265 -5.59 -7.91 -19.83
CA ALA A 265 -5.47 -8.51 -21.17
C ALA A 265 -5.71 -7.48 -22.28
N PHE A 266 -6.68 -6.61 -22.11
CA PHE A 266 -6.98 -5.52 -23.05
C PHE A 266 -5.78 -4.56 -23.19
N VAL A 267 -5.23 -4.08 -22.07
CA VAL A 267 -4.09 -3.16 -22.08
C VAL A 267 -2.82 -3.85 -22.60
N PHE A 268 -2.60 -5.11 -22.25
CA PHE A 268 -1.46 -5.89 -22.75
C PHE A 268 -1.48 -5.99 -24.28
N GLU A 269 -2.61 -6.34 -24.89
CA GLU A 269 -2.72 -6.39 -26.36
C GLU A 269 -2.62 -5.00 -27.01
N MET A 270 -3.09 -3.95 -26.35
CA MET A 270 -2.93 -2.57 -26.82
C MET A 270 -1.45 -2.16 -26.87
N LEU A 271 -0.70 -2.41 -25.78
CA LEU A 271 0.72 -2.05 -25.68
C LEU A 271 1.63 -2.97 -26.50
N LYS A 272 1.22 -4.19 -26.81
CA LYS A 272 1.96 -5.12 -27.69
C LYS A 272 2.13 -4.56 -29.12
N SER A 273 1.25 -3.65 -29.54
CA SER A 273 1.35 -2.97 -30.82
C SER A 273 2.22 -1.71 -30.81
N ALA A 274 2.82 -1.37 -29.66
CA ALA A 274 3.68 -0.19 -29.53
C ALA A 274 4.90 -0.29 -30.49
N PRO A 275 5.32 0.80 -31.11
CA PRO A 275 6.44 0.79 -32.05
C PRO A 275 7.79 0.54 -31.39
N ILE A 276 7.86 0.77 -30.08
CA ILE A 276 9.08 0.60 -29.27
C ILE A 276 8.72 0.19 -27.85
N GLY A 277 9.53 -0.70 -27.29
CA GLY A 277 9.39 -1.21 -25.92
C GLY A 277 8.43 -2.38 -25.79
N THR A 278 8.50 -3.01 -24.63
CA THR A 278 7.66 -4.16 -24.27
C THR A 278 7.08 -3.96 -22.89
N PHE A 279 5.78 -4.24 -22.71
CA PHE A 279 5.12 -4.30 -21.43
C PHE A 279 5.30 -5.68 -20.80
N THR A 280 5.90 -5.77 -19.59
CA THR A 280 6.38 -7.04 -19.03
C THR A 280 5.92 -7.37 -17.62
N HIS A 281 5.12 -6.51 -16.99
CA HIS A 281 4.68 -6.69 -15.60
C HIS A 281 3.15 -6.62 -15.48
N HIS A 282 2.62 -6.66 -14.28
CA HIS A 282 1.20 -6.46 -14.01
C HIS A 282 0.77 -5.04 -14.44
N LEU A 283 -0.52 -4.85 -14.60
CA LEU A 283 -1.07 -3.53 -14.92
C LEU A 283 -1.31 -2.68 -13.67
N GLY A 284 -1.35 -3.29 -12.50
CA GLY A 284 -1.58 -2.60 -11.24
C GLY A 284 -2.15 -3.52 -10.17
N HIS A 285 -2.54 -2.93 -9.05
CA HIS A 285 -3.04 -3.61 -7.86
C HIS A 285 -3.89 -2.68 -7.00
N GLY A 286 -4.65 -3.24 -6.09
CA GLY A 286 -5.28 -2.48 -5.01
C GLY A 286 -4.23 -1.94 -4.02
N MET A 287 -4.56 -0.88 -3.31
CA MET A 287 -3.70 -0.26 -2.32
C MET A 287 -4.50 0.26 -1.12
N GLY A 288 -3.84 0.39 0.04
CA GLY A 288 -4.44 0.88 1.28
C GLY A 288 -3.43 0.88 2.41
N LEU A 289 -3.68 0.08 3.45
CA LEU A 289 -2.75 -0.16 4.55
C LEU A 289 -1.54 -1.02 4.14
N PHE A 290 -1.60 -1.65 2.98
CA PHE A 290 -0.49 -2.35 2.37
C PHE A 290 -0.33 -1.84 0.93
N PRO A 291 0.89 -1.75 0.39
CA PRO A 291 1.09 -1.21 -0.95
C PRO A 291 0.39 -2.05 -2.03
N HIS A 292 0.39 -3.39 -1.91
CA HIS A 292 -0.28 -4.29 -2.85
C HIS A 292 -1.42 -5.05 -2.17
N GLU A 293 -2.65 -4.69 -2.50
CA GLU A 293 -3.88 -5.34 -2.04
C GLU A 293 -4.72 -5.83 -3.23
N PRO A 294 -5.77 -6.65 -3.02
CA PRO A 294 -6.77 -6.88 -4.06
C PRO A 294 -7.50 -5.58 -4.47
N PRO A 295 -7.93 -5.46 -5.75
CA PRO A 295 -7.77 -6.40 -6.83
C PRO A 295 -6.38 -6.35 -7.48
N HIS A 296 -5.91 -7.48 -8.04
CA HIS A 296 -4.64 -7.56 -8.76
C HIS A 296 -4.89 -7.59 -10.27
N LEU A 297 -4.33 -6.63 -10.98
CA LEU A 297 -4.53 -6.45 -12.42
C LEU A 297 -3.45 -7.21 -13.19
N ASN A 298 -3.61 -8.53 -13.37
CA ASN A 298 -2.64 -9.41 -14.03
C ASN A 298 -3.33 -10.61 -14.72
N SER A 299 -2.55 -11.43 -15.41
CA SER A 299 -3.06 -12.58 -16.15
C SER A 299 -3.42 -13.79 -15.29
N LYS A 300 -3.05 -13.81 -14.00
CA LYS A 300 -3.13 -14.99 -13.14
C LYS A 300 -4.40 -15.04 -12.29
N TRP A 301 -4.72 -13.92 -11.62
CA TRP A 301 -5.88 -13.86 -10.73
C TRP A 301 -7.08 -13.23 -11.45
N ASP A 302 -8.25 -13.79 -11.23
CA ASP A 302 -9.50 -13.33 -11.83
C ASP A 302 -10.38 -12.70 -10.74
N GLU A 303 -10.06 -11.43 -10.43
CA GLU A 303 -10.77 -10.62 -9.46
C GLU A 303 -11.59 -9.55 -10.18
N CYS A 304 -12.75 -9.21 -9.62
CA CYS A 304 -13.58 -8.11 -10.14
C CYS A 304 -13.39 -6.86 -9.28
N PHE A 305 -13.52 -5.70 -9.91
CA PHE A 305 -13.56 -4.43 -9.19
C PHE A 305 -14.83 -4.34 -8.34
N GLU A 306 -14.70 -3.79 -7.15
CA GLU A 306 -15.80 -3.51 -6.22
C GLU A 306 -15.86 -2.01 -5.90
N GLU A 307 -17.04 -1.49 -5.61
CA GLU A 307 -17.18 -0.10 -5.16
C GLU A 307 -16.40 0.12 -3.86
N GLY A 308 -15.56 1.14 -3.83
CA GLY A 308 -14.66 1.45 -2.72
C GLY A 308 -13.24 0.90 -2.87
N ASP A 309 -12.95 0.07 -3.89
CA ASP A 309 -11.56 -0.29 -4.22
C ASP A 309 -10.77 0.97 -4.55
N VAL A 310 -9.59 1.11 -3.95
CA VAL A 310 -8.55 2.02 -4.42
C VAL A 310 -7.46 1.20 -5.07
N PHE A 311 -7.13 1.51 -6.34
CA PHE A 311 -6.21 0.69 -7.13
C PHE A 311 -5.31 1.54 -8.01
N THR A 312 -4.20 0.95 -8.44
CA THR A 312 -3.23 1.53 -9.37
C THR A 312 -3.45 1.04 -10.80
N VAL A 313 -3.04 1.85 -11.76
CA VAL A 313 -2.87 1.45 -13.16
C VAL A 313 -1.54 2.01 -13.64
N GLU A 314 -0.59 1.13 -13.94
CA GLU A 314 0.82 1.45 -14.17
C GLU A 314 1.39 0.87 -15.48
N PRO A 315 0.81 1.14 -16.64
CA PRO A 315 1.37 0.66 -17.91
C PRO A 315 2.79 1.17 -18.11
N GLY A 316 3.66 0.30 -18.63
CA GLY A 316 5.05 0.65 -18.93
C GLY A 316 5.56 0.02 -20.20
N LEU A 317 6.52 0.67 -20.87
CA LEU A 317 7.23 0.18 -22.05
C LEU A 317 8.73 0.28 -21.80
N TYR A 318 9.45 -0.83 -21.97
CA TYR A 318 10.87 -0.93 -21.66
C TYR A 318 11.68 -1.36 -22.87
N ASP A 319 12.75 -0.62 -23.19
CA ASP A 319 13.69 -0.91 -24.29
C ASP A 319 14.99 -0.13 -24.03
N GLU A 320 16.14 -0.66 -24.46
CA GLU A 320 17.45 0.02 -24.33
C GLU A 320 17.50 1.35 -25.06
N ARG A 321 16.77 1.49 -26.18
CA ARG A 321 16.68 2.74 -26.95
C ARG A 321 15.95 3.84 -26.17
N LEU A 322 15.07 3.47 -25.25
CA LEU A 322 14.39 4.41 -24.35
C LEU A 322 15.29 4.84 -23.18
N LYS A 323 16.51 4.34 -23.06
CA LYS A 323 17.41 4.61 -21.91
C LYS A 323 16.78 4.21 -20.57
N ALA A 324 16.06 3.12 -20.52
CA ALA A 324 15.44 2.42 -19.41
C ALA A 324 14.04 1.92 -19.75
N GLY A 325 13.15 2.86 -19.98
CA GLY A 325 11.73 2.65 -20.22
C GLY A 325 10.91 3.83 -19.70
N ILE A 326 9.62 3.72 -19.88
CA ILE A 326 8.63 4.67 -19.38
C ILE A 326 7.59 3.89 -18.61
N ARG A 327 7.29 4.32 -17.38
CA ARG A 327 6.14 3.87 -16.58
C ARG A 327 5.40 5.10 -16.08
N ILE A 328 4.09 5.10 -16.28
CA ILE A 328 3.19 6.11 -15.77
C ILE A 328 2.11 5.39 -15.01
N GLU A 329 1.79 5.88 -13.83
CA GLU A 329 0.84 5.25 -12.95
C GLU A 329 -0.17 6.25 -12.41
N HIS A 330 -1.42 5.84 -12.38
CA HIS A 330 -2.50 6.57 -11.75
C HIS A 330 -3.15 5.74 -10.64
N ASN A 331 -3.64 6.44 -9.61
CA ASN A 331 -4.49 5.84 -8.58
C ASN A 331 -5.94 6.22 -8.85
N TYR A 332 -6.82 5.25 -8.74
CA TYR A 332 -8.25 5.38 -8.95
C TYR A 332 -9.03 4.88 -7.74
N LEU A 333 -10.17 5.50 -7.48
CA LEU A 333 -11.21 4.99 -6.59
C LEU A 333 -12.37 4.48 -7.43
N VAL A 334 -12.80 3.25 -7.22
CA VAL A 334 -14.00 2.70 -7.87
C VAL A 334 -15.24 3.29 -7.22
N THR A 335 -16.08 3.93 -8.02
CA THR A 335 -17.38 4.50 -7.61
C THR A 335 -18.53 3.58 -8.03
N GLY A 336 -19.77 3.92 -7.69
CA GLY A 336 -20.93 3.08 -8.04
C GLY A 336 -21.15 2.86 -9.54
N ASP A 337 -20.61 3.72 -10.42
CA ASP A 337 -20.83 3.70 -11.87
C ASP A 337 -19.55 3.86 -12.73
N GLY A 338 -18.38 4.00 -12.10
CA GLY A 338 -17.12 4.21 -12.80
C GLY A 338 -15.94 4.34 -11.87
N VAL A 339 -15.04 5.30 -12.15
CA VAL A 339 -13.85 5.58 -11.34
C VAL A 339 -13.64 7.08 -11.13
N GLU A 340 -13.09 7.44 -9.98
CA GLU A 340 -12.54 8.77 -9.69
C GLU A 340 -11.02 8.70 -9.81
N LEU A 341 -10.40 9.58 -10.62
CA LEU A 341 -8.95 9.74 -10.69
C LEU A 341 -8.45 10.48 -9.43
N LEU A 342 -7.62 9.85 -8.62
CA LEU A 342 -7.07 10.43 -7.39
C LEU A 342 -5.77 11.19 -7.61
N THR A 343 -5.00 10.83 -8.65
CA THR A 343 -3.66 11.36 -8.95
C THR A 343 -3.66 12.24 -10.21
N ASP A 344 -4.51 13.27 -10.20
CA ASP A 344 -4.59 14.27 -11.27
C ASP A 344 -3.38 15.24 -11.20
N PHE A 345 -2.22 14.74 -11.59
CA PHE A 345 -1.01 15.54 -11.79
C PHE A 345 -0.33 15.20 -13.13
N PRO A 346 0.54 16.12 -13.64
CA PRO A 346 1.12 15.98 -14.97
C PRO A 346 1.76 14.60 -15.22
N ILE A 347 1.52 14.03 -16.39
CA ILE A 347 2.08 12.76 -16.85
C ILE A 347 3.16 12.94 -17.92
N GLY A 348 3.38 14.17 -18.42
CA GLY A 348 4.40 14.46 -19.44
C GLY A 348 5.81 14.15 -18.95
N LEU A 349 6.72 13.90 -19.90
CA LEU A 349 8.12 13.61 -19.60
C LEU A 349 8.92 14.84 -19.14
N ASN A 350 8.45 16.06 -19.44
CA ASN A 350 9.09 17.33 -19.06
C ASN A 350 8.43 17.95 -17.83
#